data_1ecff4972ba667490de9c67552b7c736
#
_entry.id   1ecff4972ba667490de9c67552b7c736
#
_cell.length_a   1.000
_cell.length_b   1.000
_cell.length_c   1.000
_cell.angle_alpha   90.00
_cell.angle_beta   90.00
_cell.angle_gamma   90.00
#
_symmetry.space_group_name_H-M   'P 1'
#
loop_
_entity.id
_entity.type
_entity.pdbx_description
1 polymer ?
#
loop_
_entity_poly.entity_id
_entity_poly.type
_entity_poly.pdbx_seq_one_letter_code
_entity_poly.pdbx_strand_id
1 'polypeptide(L)'
;MAEFRLGRVKFNWTGDWTTSKAYLIDDIAKFGGNTYVAIENHTSTANVSDFYANDLSKWNIHIEGLEQKGQWSAGVYYRVNDLVKFGNVVYRVTTAHTSEGTFIDKTKVSEYVKGFNNEGEWDGSTNYQSGDVVNYNGSSYVALTTSLAGFQPPEYLGVSTDPNAKWSILSDGLAGAASTYVEGTFTRGDLTQYGGNIYRHKIGVTTNVSPLQVGVGSIKPQSYNGGEVWDLLVKGFNFVVNCV
;
A
#
# COMPACT_ATOMS: atom_id res chain seq x y z
N MET A 1 -55.92 -33.19 -21.03
CA MET A 1 -54.64 -32.45 -21.09
C MET A 1 -53.89 -32.77 -19.80
N ALA A 2 -52.70 -33.33 -19.89
CA ALA A 2 -51.90 -33.60 -18.71
C ALA A 2 -51.28 -32.25 -18.22
N GLU A 3 -51.60 -31.84 -17.00
CA GLU A 3 -51.06 -30.65 -16.35
C GLU A 3 -49.61 -30.95 -15.92
N PHE A 4 -48.65 -30.32 -16.57
CA PHE A 4 -47.23 -30.41 -16.19
C PHE A 4 -47.00 -29.41 -15.04
N ARG A 5 -46.96 -29.90 -13.83
CA ARG A 5 -46.55 -29.07 -12.67
C ARG A 5 -45.03 -29.07 -12.60
N LEU A 6 -44.40 -27.95 -12.96
CA LEU A 6 -43.01 -27.70 -12.58
C LEU A 6 -42.93 -27.70 -11.05
N GLY A 7 -42.34 -28.74 -10.48
CA GLY A 7 -41.99 -28.73 -9.08
C GLY A 7 -41.06 -27.56 -8.77
N ARG A 8 -41.12 -27.00 -7.55
CA ARG A 8 -40.14 -26.01 -7.08
C ARG A 8 -38.75 -26.62 -7.21
N VAL A 9 -37.85 -25.94 -7.96
CA VAL A 9 -36.41 -26.25 -7.92
C VAL A 9 -35.96 -25.99 -6.48
N LYS A 10 -35.65 -27.03 -5.75
CA LYS A 10 -35.34 -26.95 -4.32
C LYS A 10 -33.86 -27.13 -4.17
N PHE A 11 -33.12 -26.02 -4.17
CA PHE A 11 -31.74 -26.02 -3.75
C PHE A 11 -31.64 -26.36 -2.26
N ASN A 12 -30.73 -27.26 -1.91
CA ASN A 12 -30.49 -27.68 -0.54
C ASN A 12 -29.15 -27.10 -0.06
N TRP A 13 -29.18 -26.16 0.90
CA TRP A 13 -27.99 -25.60 1.51
C TRP A 13 -27.35 -26.62 2.46
N THR A 14 -26.12 -27.04 2.17
CA THR A 14 -25.39 -28.06 2.94
C THR A 14 -24.26 -27.48 3.83
N GLY A 15 -24.09 -26.15 3.85
CA GLY A 15 -23.03 -25.47 4.59
C GLY A 15 -21.73 -25.42 3.81
N ASP A 16 -20.61 -25.42 4.56
CA ASP A 16 -19.29 -25.47 3.93
C ASP A 16 -19.07 -26.83 3.26
N TRP A 17 -18.39 -26.79 2.11
CA TRP A 17 -17.94 -28.02 1.47
C TRP A 17 -16.97 -28.76 2.38
N THR A 18 -17.17 -30.06 2.54
CA THR A 18 -16.33 -30.93 3.36
C THR A 18 -15.83 -32.11 2.56
N THR A 19 -14.68 -32.63 2.93
CA THR A 19 -14.07 -33.82 2.33
C THR A 19 -14.85 -35.08 2.62
N SER A 20 -14.82 -36.04 1.69
CA SER A 20 -15.40 -37.38 1.84
C SER A 20 -16.91 -37.38 2.18
N LYS A 21 -17.61 -36.31 1.80
CA LYS A 21 -19.06 -36.15 1.99
C LYS A 21 -19.80 -36.44 0.69
N ALA A 22 -20.92 -37.19 0.79
CA ALA A 22 -21.83 -37.37 -0.33
C ALA A 22 -22.66 -36.10 -0.55
N TYR A 23 -22.66 -35.63 -1.79
CA TYR A 23 -23.49 -34.54 -2.28
C TYR A 23 -24.45 -35.04 -3.36
N LEU A 24 -25.64 -34.53 -3.33
CA LEU A 24 -26.66 -34.79 -4.30
C LEU A 24 -26.78 -33.62 -5.29
N ILE A 25 -27.31 -33.88 -6.46
CA ILE A 25 -27.66 -32.83 -7.42
C ILE A 25 -28.51 -31.76 -6.71
N ASP A 26 -28.30 -30.49 -7.03
CA ASP A 26 -28.92 -29.31 -6.42
C ASP A 26 -28.51 -29.03 -4.95
N ASP A 27 -27.57 -29.79 -4.36
CA ASP A 27 -26.93 -29.36 -3.11
C ASP A 27 -26.08 -28.12 -3.35
N ILE A 28 -26.21 -27.15 -2.46
CA ILE A 28 -25.38 -25.92 -2.45
C ILE A 28 -24.39 -26.01 -1.31
N ALA A 29 -23.12 -25.82 -1.64
CA ALA A 29 -22.03 -25.77 -0.67
C ALA A 29 -21.13 -24.56 -0.89
N LYS A 30 -20.58 -24.01 0.20
CA LYS A 30 -19.58 -22.94 0.15
C LYS A 30 -18.18 -23.53 0.15
N PHE A 31 -17.32 -23.04 -0.76
CA PHE A 31 -15.90 -23.37 -0.79
C PHE A 31 -15.07 -22.12 -1.09
N GLY A 32 -14.25 -21.69 -0.14
CA GLY A 32 -13.60 -20.38 -0.19
C GLY A 32 -14.63 -19.26 -0.15
N GLY A 33 -14.38 -18.18 -0.89
CA GLY A 33 -15.32 -17.07 -1.04
C GLY A 33 -16.56 -17.42 -1.88
N ASN A 34 -16.57 -18.55 -2.59
CA ASN A 34 -17.59 -18.90 -3.57
C ASN A 34 -18.60 -19.91 -3.03
N THR A 35 -19.81 -19.84 -3.57
CA THR A 35 -20.87 -20.82 -3.36
C THR A 35 -21.11 -21.59 -4.65
N TYR A 36 -21.22 -22.90 -4.55
CA TYR A 36 -21.36 -23.82 -5.67
C TYR A 36 -22.63 -24.65 -5.55
N VAL A 37 -23.19 -25.03 -6.67
CA VAL A 37 -24.30 -25.99 -6.76
C VAL A 37 -23.83 -27.30 -7.42
N ALA A 38 -24.09 -28.43 -6.79
CA ALA A 38 -23.76 -29.74 -7.35
C ALA A 38 -24.64 -30.05 -8.59
N ILE A 39 -23.99 -30.46 -9.67
CA ILE A 39 -24.65 -30.78 -10.93
C ILE A 39 -24.78 -32.31 -11.15
N GLU A 40 -24.14 -33.07 -10.28
CA GLU A 40 -24.25 -34.55 -10.26
C GLU A 40 -24.11 -35.08 -8.83
N ASN A 41 -24.65 -36.29 -8.60
CA ASN A 41 -24.46 -36.99 -7.33
C ASN A 41 -23.04 -37.51 -7.24
N HIS A 42 -22.31 -37.14 -6.19
CA HIS A 42 -20.94 -37.58 -6.01
C HIS A 42 -20.51 -37.57 -4.54
N THR A 43 -19.40 -38.21 -4.26
CA THR A 43 -18.68 -38.03 -3.01
C THR A 43 -17.48 -37.12 -3.25
N SER A 44 -17.32 -36.12 -2.41
CA SER A 44 -16.21 -35.18 -2.49
C SER A 44 -14.87 -35.86 -2.22
N THR A 45 -13.78 -35.26 -2.70
CA THR A 45 -12.41 -35.72 -2.52
C THR A 45 -12.02 -35.80 -1.04
N ALA A 46 -10.99 -36.60 -0.74
CA ALA A 46 -10.48 -36.78 0.62
C ALA A 46 -9.63 -35.60 1.10
N ASN A 47 -9.10 -34.79 0.18
CA ASN A 47 -8.26 -33.65 0.51
C ASN A 47 -8.89 -32.33 0.02
N VAL A 48 -8.78 -31.28 0.83
CA VAL A 48 -9.30 -29.94 0.50
C VAL A 48 -8.59 -29.35 -0.74
N SER A 49 -7.29 -29.63 -0.89
CA SER A 49 -6.49 -29.16 -2.04
C SER A 49 -6.94 -29.72 -3.38
N ASP A 50 -7.65 -30.83 -3.36
CA ASP A 50 -8.07 -31.55 -4.59
C ASP A 50 -9.38 -31.00 -5.19
N PHE A 51 -10.07 -30.07 -4.48
CA PHE A 51 -11.34 -29.52 -4.95
C PHE A 51 -11.26 -28.96 -6.37
N TYR A 52 -10.29 -28.09 -6.64
CA TYR A 52 -10.17 -27.44 -7.95
C TYR A 52 -9.72 -28.40 -9.07
N ALA A 53 -8.94 -29.40 -8.70
CA ALA A 53 -8.41 -30.38 -9.68
C ALA A 53 -9.40 -31.51 -9.99
N ASN A 54 -10.12 -31.99 -8.98
CA ASN A 54 -10.84 -33.28 -9.07
C ASN A 54 -12.35 -33.16 -8.79
N ASP A 55 -12.78 -32.13 -8.03
CA ASP A 55 -14.21 -31.97 -7.69
C ASP A 55 -14.91 -30.88 -8.49
N LEU A 56 -14.21 -29.81 -8.88
CA LEU A 56 -14.85 -28.65 -9.49
C LEU A 56 -15.71 -28.95 -10.70
N SER A 57 -15.38 -29.97 -11.48
CA SER A 57 -16.18 -30.38 -12.64
C SER A 57 -17.59 -30.88 -12.30
N LYS A 58 -17.84 -31.23 -11.04
CA LYS A 58 -19.13 -31.70 -10.51
C LYS A 58 -19.98 -30.58 -9.94
N TRP A 59 -19.47 -29.36 -10.01
CA TRP A 59 -20.10 -28.18 -9.45
C TRP A 59 -20.20 -27.06 -10.46
N ASN A 60 -21.28 -26.31 -10.40
CA ASN A 60 -21.37 -25.00 -11.05
C ASN A 60 -21.27 -23.91 -10.00
N ILE A 61 -20.59 -22.81 -10.34
CA ILE A 61 -20.57 -21.64 -9.48
C ILE A 61 -21.99 -21.06 -9.41
N HIS A 62 -22.47 -20.85 -8.19
CA HIS A 62 -23.79 -20.29 -7.92
C HIS A 62 -23.68 -18.80 -7.57
N ILE A 63 -22.77 -18.48 -6.67
CA ILE A 63 -22.49 -17.09 -6.26
C ILE A 63 -20.97 -16.94 -6.11
N GLU A 64 -20.41 -15.92 -6.75
CA GLU A 64 -19.06 -15.47 -6.48
C GLU A 64 -19.07 -14.56 -5.25
N GLY A 65 -18.18 -14.82 -4.32
CA GLY A 65 -18.04 -14.04 -3.10
C GLY A 65 -16.58 -13.97 -2.63
N LEU A 66 -16.35 -13.27 -1.54
CA LEU A 66 -15.04 -13.10 -0.91
C LEU A 66 -15.08 -13.67 0.50
N GLU A 67 -13.98 -14.28 0.95
CA GLU A 67 -13.84 -14.77 2.32
C GLU A 67 -12.60 -14.19 2.98
N GLN A 68 -12.78 -13.53 4.11
CA GLN A 68 -11.66 -12.97 4.88
C GLN A 68 -10.94 -14.07 5.67
N LYS A 69 -9.63 -14.19 5.44
CA LYS A 69 -8.75 -15.13 6.13
C LYS A 69 -7.83 -14.48 7.18
N GLY A 70 -7.87 -13.15 7.30
CA GLY A 70 -7.00 -12.42 8.21
C GLY A 70 -5.56 -12.31 7.69
N GLN A 71 -4.58 -12.38 8.61
CA GLN A 71 -3.17 -12.29 8.26
C GLN A 71 -2.71 -13.53 7.48
N TRP A 72 -1.90 -13.29 6.44
CA TRP A 72 -1.24 -14.34 5.70
C TRP A 72 -0.29 -15.14 6.61
N SER A 73 -0.26 -16.45 6.42
CA SER A 73 0.66 -17.36 7.12
C SER A 73 1.15 -18.41 6.15
N ALA A 74 2.42 -18.82 6.31
CA ALA A 74 2.98 -19.93 5.55
C ALA A 74 2.33 -21.28 5.94
N GLY A 75 2.27 -22.23 4.99
CA GLY A 75 1.70 -23.56 5.20
C GLY A 75 0.17 -23.62 5.21
N VAL A 76 -0.51 -22.52 4.93
CA VAL A 76 -1.97 -22.45 4.86
C VAL A 76 -2.45 -22.62 3.42
N TYR A 77 -3.47 -23.46 3.23
CA TYR A 77 -4.14 -23.58 1.94
C TYR A 77 -5.13 -22.46 1.74
N TYR A 78 -4.85 -21.57 0.79
CA TYR A 78 -5.72 -20.47 0.38
C TYR A 78 -6.47 -20.83 -0.90
N ARG A 79 -7.72 -20.45 -0.95
CA ARG A 79 -8.67 -20.75 -2.02
C ARG A 79 -8.89 -19.53 -2.90
N VAL A 80 -9.40 -19.72 -4.08
CA VAL A 80 -9.78 -18.59 -4.94
C VAL A 80 -10.83 -17.73 -4.24
N ASN A 81 -10.65 -16.41 -4.32
CA ASN A 81 -11.44 -15.38 -3.66
C ASN A 81 -11.29 -15.29 -2.13
N ASP A 82 -10.33 -15.99 -1.54
CA ASP A 82 -9.91 -15.67 -0.17
C ASP A 82 -9.22 -14.29 -0.15
N LEU A 83 -9.54 -13.48 0.87
CA LEU A 83 -8.87 -12.21 1.16
C LEU A 83 -7.87 -12.42 2.29
N VAL A 84 -6.60 -12.14 2.02
CA VAL A 84 -5.52 -12.28 2.98
C VAL A 84 -4.79 -10.95 3.14
N LYS A 85 -4.46 -10.59 4.37
CA LYS A 85 -3.66 -9.40 4.67
C LYS A 85 -2.19 -9.80 4.75
N PHE A 86 -1.34 -9.16 3.97
CA PHE A 86 0.10 -9.27 4.07
C PHE A 86 0.72 -7.87 4.09
N GLY A 87 1.41 -7.55 5.18
CA GLY A 87 1.79 -6.16 5.45
C GLY A 87 0.55 -5.29 5.56
N ASN A 88 0.55 -4.17 4.83
CA ASN A 88 -0.57 -3.21 4.81
C ASN A 88 -1.50 -3.38 3.61
N VAL A 89 -1.33 -4.44 2.87
CA VAL A 89 -2.13 -4.73 1.67
C VAL A 89 -3.02 -5.93 1.92
N VAL A 90 -4.29 -5.80 1.55
CA VAL A 90 -5.20 -6.95 1.45
C VAL A 90 -5.11 -7.46 0.02
N TYR A 91 -4.83 -8.74 -0.11
CA TYR A 91 -4.75 -9.44 -1.39
C TYR A 91 -5.95 -10.37 -1.56
N ARG A 92 -6.44 -10.46 -2.79
CA ARG A 92 -7.38 -11.49 -3.21
C ARG A 92 -6.63 -12.62 -3.88
N VAL A 93 -6.84 -13.84 -3.42
CA VAL A 93 -6.27 -15.06 -4.03
C VAL A 93 -6.93 -15.28 -5.39
N THR A 94 -6.12 -15.36 -6.44
CA THR A 94 -6.55 -15.62 -7.82
C THR A 94 -6.32 -17.06 -8.23
N THR A 95 -5.35 -17.74 -7.60
CA THR A 95 -5.03 -19.15 -7.82
C THR A 95 -4.90 -19.86 -6.49
N ALA A 96 -5.68 -20.91 -6.28
CA ALA A 96 -5.62 -21.69 -5.06
C ALA A 96 -4.24 -22.34 -4.88
N HIS A 97 -3.70 -22.24 -3.68
CA HIS A 97 -2.38 -22.76 -3.37
C HIS A 97 -2.16 -22.94 -1.87
N THR A 98 -1.23 -23.80 -1.49
CA THR A 98 -0.64 -23.76 -0.16
C THR A 98 0.47 -22.72 -0.17
N SER A 99 0.42 -21.80 0.78
CA SER A 99 1.41 -20.74 0.90
C SER A 99 2.76 -21.29 1.37
N GLU A 100 3.83 -20.80 0.78
CA GLU A 100 5.20 -21.22 1.08
C GLU A 100 6.08 -20.01 1.41
N GLY A 101 7.12 -20.24 2.19
CA GLY A 101 8.10 -19.20 2.52
C GLY A 101 7.59 -18.12 3.46
N THR A 102 8.26 -16.98 3.44
CA THR A 102 7.98 -15.83 4.32
C THR A 102 7.25 -14.68 3.63
N PHE A 103 7.05 -14.77 2.32
CA PHE A 103 6.43 -13.73 1.50
C PHE A 103 5.26 -14.27 0.70
N ILE A 104 4.28 -13.40 0.46
CA ILE A 104 3.13 -13.74 -0.38
C ILE A 104 3.56 -13.91 -1.85
N ASP A 105 3.12 -14.99 -2.49
CA ASP A 105 3.38 -15.23 -3.93
C ASP A 105 2.47 -14.34 -4.78
N LYS A 106 3.01 -13.25 -5.28
CA LYS A 106 2.28 -12.26 -6.08
C LYS A 106 1.77 -12.81 -7.43
N THR A 107 2.23 -13.96 -7.87
CA THR A 107 1.71 -14.60 -9.09
C THR A 107 0.36 -15.27 -8.88
N LYS A 108 0.01 -15.57 -7.61
CA LYS A 108 -1.21 -16.28 -7.20
C LYS A 108 -2.24 -15.37 -6.52
N VAL A 109 -1.93 -14.09 -6.38
CA VAL A 109 -2.80 -13.11 -5.75
C VAL A 109 -2.86 -11.81 -6.54
N SER A 110 -3.92 -11.04 -6.34
CA SER A 110 -4.02 -9.65 -6.81
C SER A 110 -4.20 -8.71 -5.63
N GLU A 111 -3.63 -7.53 -5.69
CA GLU A 111 -3.90 -6.49 -4.70
C GLU A 111 -5.38 -6.12 -4.74
N TYR A 112 -6.04 -6.15 -3.59
CA TYR A 112 -7.45 -5.84 -3.44
C TYR A 112 -7.68 -4.49 -2.77
N VAL A 113 -7.01 -4.25 -1.64
CA VAL A 113 -7.01 -2.97 -0.94
C VAL A 113 -5.60 -2.65 -0.47
N LYS A 114 -5.10 -1.46 -0.82
CA LYS A 114 -3.88 -0.90 -0.22
C LYS A 114 -4.26 -0.13 1.03
N GLY A 115 -3.66 -0.51 2.16
CA GLY A 115 -3.76 0.22 3.41
C GLY A 115 -2.50 1.02 3.69
N PHE A 116 -2.60 1.96 4.63
CA PHE A 116 -1.47 2.66 5.22
C PHE A 116 -1.31 2.20 6.67
N ASN A 117 -0.05 2.11 7.12
CA ASN A 117 0.28 1.83 8.51
C ASN A 117 1.23 2.92 9.02
N ASN A 118 0.84 3.61 10.07
CA ASN A 118 1.67 4.66 10.65
C ASN A 118 2.70 4.04 11.60
N GLU A 119 3.97 4.14 11.20
CA GLU A 119 5.13 3.64 11.96
C GLU A 119 5.78 4.72 12.84
N GLY A 120 5.26 5.95 12.80
CA GLY A 120 5.82 7.05 13.57
C GLY A 120 7.03 7.71 12.91
N GLU A 121 8.05 8.08 13.70
CA GLU A 121 9.28 8.70 13.17
C GLU A 121 10.11 7.65 12.41
N TRP A 122 10.72 8.07 11.31
CA TRP A 122 11.60 7.21 10.53
C TRP A 122 12.84 6.80 11.33
N ASP A 123 13.17 5.51 11.27
CA ASP A 123 14.35 4.90 11.86
C ASP A 123 15.15 4.15 10.79
N GLY A 124 16.42 4.53 10.59
CA GLY A 124 17.29 3.93 9.57
C GLY A 124 17.60 2.45 9.77
N SER A 125 17.35 1.87 10.95
CA SER A 125 17.53 0.45 11.23
C SER A 125 16.29 -0.40 10.95
N THR A 126 15.12 0.24 10.77
CA THR A 126 13.84 -0.44 10.58
C THR A 126 13.60 -0.80 9.12
N ASN A 127 13.15 -2.04 8.89
CA ASN A 127 12.69 -2.49 7.59
C ASN A 127 11.22 -2.16 7.40
N TYR A 128 10.95 -1.16 6.59
CA TYR A 128 9.59 -0.75 6.23
C TYR A 128 9.05 -1.58 5.07
N GLN A 129 7.73 -1.67 5.01
CA GLN A 129 6.99 -2.37 3.95
C GLN A 129 6.20 -1.37 3.11
N SER A 130 5.84 -1.77 1.89
CA SER A 130 4.98 -0.95 1.05
C SER A 130 3.68 -0.59 1.77
N GLY A 131 3.36 0.71 1.82
CA GLY A 131 2.21 1.25 2.55
C GLY A 131 2.51 1.70 3.98
N ASP A 132 3.70 1.46 4.53
CA ASP A 132 4.10 2.07 5.79
C ASP A 132 4.27 3.58 5.62
N VAL A 133 3.77 4.32 6.58
CA VAL A 133 3.88 5.77 6.66
C VAL A 133 4.79 6.14 7.80
N VAL A 134 5.80 6.94 7.49
CA VAL A 134 6.74 7.46 8.49
C VAL A 134 6.75 8.98 8.45
N ASN A 135 7.07 9.57 9.59
CA ASN A 135 7.37 10.99 9.67
C ASN A 135 8.89 11.18 9.62
N TYR A 136 9.32 12.15 8.87
CA TYR A 136 10.71 12.57 8.85
C TYR A 136 10.78 14.06 8.55
N ASN A 137 11.48 14.79 9.41
CA ASN A 137 11.70 16.21 9.25
C ASN A 137 10.41 17.01 9.02
N GLY A 138 9.37 16.72 9.81
CA GLY A 138 8.07 17.37 9.78
C GLY A 138 7.14 16.97 8.63
N SER A 139 7.59 16.16 7.70
CA SER A 139 6.79 15.65 6.59
C SER A 139 6.47 14.18 6.76
N SER A 140 5.36 13.71 6.18
CA SER A 140 4.98 12.30 6.18
C SER A 140 5.24 11.67 4.82
N TYR A 141 5.80 10.46 4.84
CA TYR A 141 6.18 9.71 3.65
C TYR A 141 5.56 8.33 3.67
N VAL A 142 5.19 7.83 2.50
CA VAL A 142 4.70 6.46 2.32
C VAL A 142 5.73 5.62 1.59
N ALA A 143 6.01 4.43 2.13
CA ALA A 143 6.89 3.45 1.50
C ALA A 143 6.27 2.87 0.23
N LEU A 144 7.00 2.92 -0.88
CA LEU A 144 6.58 2.38 -2.18
C LEU A 144 6.96 0.91 -2.37
N THR A 145 7.93 0.45 -1.62
CA THR A 145 8.49 -0.91 -1.72
C THR A 145 8.77 -1.48 -0.33
N THR A 146 9.38 -2.64 -0.26
CA THR A 146 9.76 -3.34 0.97
C THR A 146 11.28 -3.29 1.18
N SER A 147 11.75 -3.62 2.40
CA SER A 147 13.16 -3.69 2.77
C SER A 147 13.89 -2.34 2.67
N LEU A 148 13.36 -1.35 3.39
CA LEU A 148 13.81 0.04 3.32
C LEU A 148 14.77 0.46 4.45
N ALA A 149 15.39 -0.47 5.16
CA ALA A 149 16.42 -0.11 6.14
C ALA A 149 17.54 0.70 5.50
N GLY A 150 17.87 1.85 6.09
CA GLY A 150 18.92 2.75 5.63
C GLY A 150 18.52 3.71 4.48
N PHE A 151 17.34 3.55 3.87
CA PHE A 151 16.87 4.44 2.81
C PHE A 151 16.08 5.62 3.38
N GLN A 152 16.75 6.72 3.62
CA GLN A 152 16.14 7.93 4.19
C GLN A 152 15.11 8.54 3.23
N PRO A 153 13.86 8.85 3.69
CA PRO A 153 12.78 9.27 2.79
C PRO A 153 13.11 10.41 1.82
N PRO A 154 13.71 11.56 2.23
CA PRO A 154 13.96 12.66 1.31
C PRO A 154 14.98 12.37 0.20
N GLU A 155 15.89 11.40 0.41
CA GLU A 155 16.92 11.05 -0.57
C GLU A 155 16.40 10.16 -1.70
N TYR A 156 15.34 9.39 -1.41
CA TYR A 156 14.80 8.37 -2.31
C TYR A 156 13.34 8.66 -2.68
N LEU A 157 13.01 9.95 -2.85
CA LEU A 157 11.68 10.37 -3.27
C LEU A 157 11.42 10.08 -4.73
N GLY A 158 10.18 9.69 -5.02
CA GLY A 158 9.70 9.52 -6.38
C GLY A 158 8.25 9.06 -6.44
N VAL A 159 7.84 8.63 -7.60
CA VAL A 159 6.53 8.04 -7.87
C VAL A 159 6.67 6.51 -8.00
N SER A 160 5.59 5.78 -7.80
CA SER A 160 5.61 4.31 -7.82
C SER A 160 6.06 3.68 -9.14
N THR A 161 6.15 4.45 -10.22
CA THR A 161 6.66 4.03 -11.53
C THR A 161 8.18 4.18 -11.67
N ASP A 162 8.84 4.92 -10.76
CA ASP A 162 10.29 5.04 -10.74
C ASP A 162 10.91 3.86 -9.97
N PRO A 163 11.71 3.01 -10.60
CA PRO A 163 12.32 1.85 -9.94
C PRO A 163 13.30 2.21 -8.82
N ASN A 164 13.83 3.43 -8.82
CA ASN A 164 14.77 3.93 -7.81
C ASN A 164 14.04 4.59 -6.64
N ALA A 165 12.79 5.00 -6.82
CA ALA A 165 12.01 5.61 -5.75
C ALA A 165 11.69 4.57 -4.67
N LYS A 166 11.94 4.93 -3.43
CA LYS A 166 11.62 4.12 -2.23
C LYS A 166 10.45 4.71 -1.47
N TRP A 167 10.30 6.02 -1.53
CA TRP A 167 9.31 6.76 -0.78
C TRP A 167 8.53 7.72 -1.70
N SER A 168 7.30 7.96 -1.38
CA SER A 168 6.49 9.07 -1.91
C SER A 168 6.05 9.96 -0.77
N ILE A 169 6.00 11.27 -1.04
CA ILE A 169 5.50 12.21 -0.03
C ILE A 169 3.99 12.07 0.10
N LEU A 170 3.52 11.95 1.33
CA LEU A 170 2.10 11.89 1.66
C LEU A 170 1.60 13.25 2.12
N SER A 171 2.38 13.94 2.96
CA SER A 171 2.08 15.27 3.47
C SER A 171 3.35 16.07 3.66
N ASP A 172 3.40 17.25 3.09
CA ASP A 172 4.48 18.22 3.31
C ASP A 172 4.26 18.95 4.64
N GLY A 173 5.29 18.97 5.47
CA GLY A 173 5.29 19.64 6.75
C GLY A 173 6.52 20.55 6.94
N LEU A 174 6.70 21.00 8.15
CA LEU A 174 7.78 21.91 8.55
C LEU A 174 8.63 21.24 9.64
N ALA A 175 9.94 21.29 9.49
CA ALA A 175 10.88 20.75 10.45
C ALA A 175 11.22 21.80 11.51
N GLY A 176 10.54 21.77 12.63
CA GLY A 176 10.89 22.58 13.80
C GLY A 176 10.88 24.10 13.57
N ALA A 177 11.72 24.83 14.30
CA ALA A 177 11.85 26.27 14.23
C ALA A 177 12.92 26.68 13.20
N ALA A 178 12.70 27.82 12.51
CA ALA A 178 13.68 28.37 11.59
C ALA A 178 14.93 28.82 12.33
N SER A 179 16.10 28.34 11.91
CA SER A 179 17.42 28.82 12.36
C SER A 179 18.00 29.80 11.35
N THR A 180 18.95 30.66 11.78
CA THR A 180 19.68 31.48 10.82
C THR A 180 20.45 30.60 9.85
N TYR A 181 20.40 30.92 8.55
CA TYR A 181 21.13 30.19 7.53
C TYR A 181 22.63 30.14 7.81
N VAL A 182 23.15 28.93 7.81
CA VAL A 182 24.59 28.64 7.81
C VAL A 182 24.81 27.63 6.69
N GLU A 183 25.93 27.74 5.98
CA GLU A 183 26.31 26.75 4.99
C GLU A 183 26.31 25.34 5.60
N GLY A 184 25.70 24.38 4.92
CA GLY A 184 25.54 23.03 5.42
C GLY A 184 24.64 22.19 4.53
N THR A 185 24.31 21.01 5.01
CA THR A 185 23.38 20.09 4.34
C THR A 185 21.98 20.37 4.84
N PHE A 186 21.05 20.52 3.92
CA PHE A 186 19.62 20.72 4.17
C PHE A 186 18.81 19.60 3.56
N THR A 187 17.76 19.21 4.25
CA THR A 187 16.81 18.19 3.83
C THR A 187 15.43 18.82 3.65
N ARG A 188 14.56 18.13 2.90
CA ARG A 188 13.19 18.58 2.69
C ARG A 188 12.48 18.82 4.03
N GLY A 189 11.85 19.98 4.17
CA GLY A 189 11.17 20.40 5.38
C GLY A 189 11.98 21.34 6.28
N ASP A 190 13.31 21.38 6.15
CA ASP A 190 14.17 22.28 6.94
C ASP A 190 13.76 23.73 6.75
N LEU A 191 13.77 24.48 7.87
CA LEU A 191 13.48 25.90 7.89
C LEU A 191 14.74 26.69 8.17
N THR A 192 14.94 27.76 7.42
CA THR A 192 16.03 28.68 7.67
C THR A 192 15.61 30.13 7.52
N GLN A 193 16.23 31.01 8.32
CA GLN A 193 16.09 32.46 8.21
C GLN A 193 17.25 33.02 7.39
N TYR A 194 16.95 33.70 6.31
CA TYR A 194 17.94 34.36 5.47
C TYR A 194 17.44 35.72 4.97
N GLY A 195 18.23 36.76 5.15
CA GLY A 195 17.87 38.11 4.73
C GLY A 195 16.55 38.63 5.32
N GLY A 196 16.23 38.26 6.56
CA GLY A 196 15.01 38.65 7.25
C GLY A 196 13.76 37.85 6.86
N ASN A 197 13.87 36.92 5.92
CA ASN A 197 12.79 36.04 5.48
C ASN A 197 12.97 34.63 6.04
N ILE A 198 11.87 33.85 6.09
CA ILE A 198 11.91 32.44 6.44
C ILE A 198 11.62 31.61 5.18
N TYR A 199 12.49 30.66 4.93
CA TYR A 199 12.44 29.75 3.80
C TYR A 199 12.31 28.31 4.27
N ARG A 200 11.63 27.48 3.44
CA ARG A 200 11.55 26.04 3.60
C ARG A 200 12.34 25.37 2.47
N HIS A 201 13.17 24.41 2.82
CA HIS A 201 13.82 23.54 1.84
C HIS A 201 12.81 22.57 1.23
N LYS A 202 12.69 22.52 -0.10
CA LYS A 202 11.60 21.79 -0.79
C LYS A 202 12.04 20.57 -1.59
N ILE A 203 13.30 20.39 -1.80
CA ILE A 203 13.83 19.21 -2.51
C ILE A 203 14.54 18.25 -1.55
N GLY A 204 14.91 17.04 -1.98
CA GLY A 204 15.50 16.00 -1.18
C GLY A 204 16.60 16.47 -0.21
N VAL A 205 17.85 16.28 -0.58
CA VAL A 205 19.03 16.72 0.18
C VAL A 205 19.91 17.62 -0.67
N THR A 206 20.34 18.77 -0.14
CA THR A 206 21.32 19.65 -0.80
C THR A 206 22.37 20.16 0.19
N THR A 207 23.54 20.47 -0.33
CA THR A 207 24.64 21.01 0.47
C THR A 207 25.07 22.38 -0.06
N ASN A 208 25.22 23.34 0.84
CA ASN A 208 25.73 24.71 0.55
C ASN A 208 24.92 25.51 -0.49
N VAL A 209 23.59 25.29 -0.52
CA VAL A 209 22.67 26.06 -1.38
C VAL A 209 21.90 27.06 -0.54
N SER A 210 22.28 28.32 -0.57
CA SER A 210 21.65 29.38 0.23
C SER A 210 20.31 29.85 -0.35
N PRO A 211 19.34 30.23 0.48
CA PRO A 211 18.17 30.98 0.05
C PRO A 211 18.63 32.36 -0.49
N LEU A 212 18.10 32.77 -1.63
CA LEU A 212 18.30 34.11 -2.15
C LEU A 212 17.24 35.07 -1.62
N GLN A 213 17.64 36.28 -1.34
CA GLN A 213 16.69 37.34 -1.00
C GLN A 213 15.79 37.67 -2.20
N VAL A 214 14.50 37.43 -2.01
CA VAL A 214 13.48 37.86 -2.97
C VAL A 214 13.15 39.32 -2.67
N GLY A 215 13.67 40.28 -3.46
CA GLY A 215 13.19 41.65 -3.31
C GLY A 215 14.09 42.80 -3.68
N VAL A 216 15.33 42.62 -4.08
CA VAL A 216 16.15 43.74 -4.60
C VAL A 216 16.80 43.28 -5.91
N GLY A 217 16.14 43.61 -7.03
CA GLY A 217 16.68 43.47 -8.38
C GLY A 217 16.77 42.03 -8.89
N SER A 218 15.70 41.53 -9.56
CA SER A 218 15.72 40.47 -10.57
C SER A 218 16.57 39.22 -10.37
N ILE A 219 16.77 38.75 -9.16
CA ILE A 219 17.45 37.46 -8.97
C ILE A 219 16.40 36.43 -8.63
N LYS A 220 16.19 35.48 -9.58
CA LYS A 220 15.32 34.32 -9.37
C LYS A 220 15.90 33.48 -8.21
N PRO A 221 15.05 32.78 -7.42
CA PRO A 221 15.53 31.83 -6.44
C PRO A 221 16.56 30.89 -7.06
N GLN A 222 17.64 30.59 -6.33
CA GLN A 222 18.64 29.66 -6.86
C GLN A 222 18.01 28.33 -7.21
N SER A 223 18.31 27.87 -8.42
CA SER A 223 17.88 26.54 -8.87
C SER A 223 19.06 25.56 -8.71
N TYR A 224 18.73 24.36 -8.27
CA TYR A 224 19.64 23.23 -8.24
C TYR A 224 19.17 22.21 -9.26
N ASN A 225 20.05 21.82 -10.18
CA ASN A 225 19.69 20.93 -11.31
C ASN A 225 18.41 21.37 -12.08
N GLY A 226 18.20 22.70 -12.21
CA GLY A 226 17.06 23.26 -12.94
C GLY A 226 15.77 23.44 -12.13
N GLY A 227 15.77 23.09 -10.83
CA GLY A 227 14.63 23.27 -9.93
C GLY A 227 14.88 24.31 -8.83
N GLU A 228 13.81 24.89 -8.30
CA GLU A 228 13.90 25.75 -7.12
C GLU A 228 14.16 24.90 -5.86
N VAL A 229 15.09 25.34 -5.02
CA VAL A 229 15.51 24.62 -3.81
C VAL A 229 14.73 25.06 -2.58
N TRP A 230 14.35 26.33 -2.53
CA TRP A 230 13.73 26.95 -1.39
C TRP A 230 12.39 27.58 -1.71
N ASP A 231 11.42 27.40 -0.85
CA ASP A 231 10.15 28.12 -0.85
C ASP A 231 10.22 29.25 0.17
N LEU A 232 9.80 30.45 -0.21
CA LEU A 232 9.59 31.56 0.71
C LEU A 232 8.30 31.29 1.52
N LEU A 233 8.44 31.07 2.82
CA LEU A 233 7.29 30.86 3.70
C LEU A 233 6.80 32.15 4.34
N VAL A 234 7.72 32.96 4.88
CA VAL A 234 7.40 34.19 5.56
C VAL A 234 8.32 35.31 5.05
N LYS A 235 7.71 36.37 4.56
CA LYS A 235 8.41 37.57 4.18
C LYS A 235 8.61 38.45 5.45
N GLY A 236 9.85 38.65 5.84
CA GLY A 236 10.19 39.50 6.96
C GLY A 236 10.16 40.99 6.63
N PHE A 237 10.15 41.81 7.64
CA PHE A 237 10.27 43.26 7.51
C PHE A 237 11.74 43.65 7.58
N ASN A 238 12.27 44.23 6.53
CA ASN A 238 13.56 44.92 6.57
C ASN A 238 13.33 46.36 7.05
N PHE A 239 13.68 46.66 8.28
CA PHE A 239 13.80 48.04 8.70
C PHE A 239 15.09 48.60 8.09
N VAL A 240 14.97 49.45 7.08
CA VAL A 240 16.07 50.28 6.65
C VAL A 240 16.12 51.44 7.64
N VAL A 241 17.05 51.41 8.59
CA VAL A 241 17.37 52.59 9.41
C VAL A 241 18.19 53.51 8.52
N ASN A 242 17.55 54.49 7.90
CA ASN A 242 18.28 55.62 7.32
C ASN A 242 18.81 56.45 8.46
N CYS A 243 20.11 56.31 8.79
CA CYS A 243 20.81 57.28 9.59
C CYS A 243 20.97 58.55 8.75
N VAL A 244 20.30 59.63 9.15
CA VAL A 244 20.46 60.98 8.64
C VAL A 244 21.63 61.62 9.37
#